data_7ec9279dbce0d6c7e0d330663ddb6158
#
_entry.id   7ec9279dbce0d6c7e0d330663ddb6158
#
_cell.length_a   1.000
_cell.length_b   1.000
_cell.length_c   1.000
_cell.angle_alpha   90.00
_cell.angle_beta   90.00
_cell.angle_gamma   90.00
#
_symmetry.space_group_name_H-M   'P 1'
#
loop_
_entity.id
_entity.type
_entity.pdbx_description
1 polymer ?
#
loop_
_entity_poly.entity_id
_entity_poly.type
_entity_poly.pdbx_seq_one_letter_code
_entity_poly.pdbx_strand_id
1 'polypeptide(L)' 'MDFNKIKEYYERDLWNLILVKMAVKKGLITKEEFTQITGEIYE' A
#
# COMPACT_ATOMS: atom_id res chain seq x y z
N MET A 1 2.01 4.59 -10.78
CA MET A 1 1.48 3.48 -10.00
C MET A 1 0.17 3.87 -9.37
N ASP A 2 -0.73 2.93 -9.22
CA ASP A 2 -2.02 3.22 -8.63
C ASP A 2 -2.35 2.15 -7.60
N PHE A 3 -3.56 2.27 -7.01
CA PHE A 3 -4.00 1.37 -5.96
C PHE A 3 -3.94 -0.10 -6.41
N ASN A 4 -4.41 -0.40 -7.61
CA ASN A 4 -4.47 -1.78 -8.09
C ASN A 4 -3.08 -2.39 -8.25
N LYS A 5 -2.15 -1.62 -8.78
CA LYS A 5 -0.78 -2.08 -8.96
C LYS A 5 -0.09 -2.33 -7.62
N ILE A 6 -0.26 -1.41 -6.68
CA ILE A 6 0.36 -1.53 -5.37
C ILE A 6 -0.22 -2.72 -4.62
N LYS A 7 -1.55 -2.90 -4.71
CA LYS A 7 -2.20 -4.04 -4.10
C LYS A 7 -1.66 -5.36 -4.66
N GLU A 8 -1.52 -5.43 -5.98
CA GLU A 8 -1.00 -6.63 -6.63
C GLU A 8 0.42 -6.92 -6.17
N TYR A 9 1.27 -5.91 -6.11
CA TYR A 9 2.65 -6.09 -5.67
C TYR A 9 2.72 -6.60 -4.23
N TYR A 10 1.87 -6.07 -3.37
CA TYR A 10 1.86 -6.51 -1.98
C TYR A 10 1.37 -7.96 -1.87
N GLU A 11 0.32 -8.31 -2.60
CA GLU A 11 -0.25 -9.66 -2.56
C GLU A 11 0.72 -10.69 -3.12
N ARG A 12 1.61 -10.29 -4.02
CA ARG A 12 2.61 -11.18 -4.60
C ARG A 12 3.92 -11.17 -3.82
N ASP A 13 3.95 -10.53 -2.67
CA ASP A 13 5.15 -10.40 -1.85
C ASP A 13 6.31 -9.68 -2.55
N LEU A 14 6.00 -8.89 -3.58
CA LEU A 14 7.00 -8.05 -4.24
C LEU A 14 7.29 -6.78 -3.44
N TRP A 15 6.30 -6.31 -2.70
CA TRP A 15 6.42 -5.15 -1.82
C TRP A 15 6.13 -5.55 -0.39
N ASN A 16 6.88 -5.01 0.55
CA ASN A 16 6.61 -5.22 1.97
C ASN A 16 5.79 -4.06 2.51
N LEU A 17 5.43 -4.16 3.80
CA LEU A 17 4.59 -3.16 4.46
C LEU A 17 5.20 -1.76 4.39
N ILE A 18 6.52 -1.66 4.54
CA ILE A 18 7.19 -0.37 4.54
C ILE A 18 7.04 0.32 3.19
N LEU A 19 7.14 -0.42 2.09
CA LEU A 19 7.00 0.16 0.76
C LEU A 19 5.58 0.67 0.54
N VAL A 20 4.56 -0.05 1.03
CA VAL A 20 3.18 0.41 0.91
C VAL A 20 2.97 1.67 1.75
N LYS A 21 3.59 1.73 2.94
CA LYS A 21 3.54 2.95 3.75
C LYS A 21 4.16 4.14 3.02
N MET A 22 5.26 3.91 2.32
CA MET A 22 5.90 4.98 1.54
C MET A 22 5.00 5.46 0.42
N ALA A 23 4.21 4.58 -0.17
CA ALA A 23 3.25 4.97 -1.20
C ALA A 23 2.20 5.93 -0.64
N VAL A 24 1.77 5.74 0.61
CA VAL A 24 0.88 6.69 1.27
C VAL A 24 1.57 8.04 1.42
N LYS A 25 2.81 8.03 1.90
CA LYS A 25 3.58 9.26 2.10
C LYS A 25 3.75 10.04 0.81
N LYS A 26 3.91 9.34 -0.30
CA LYS A 26 4.10 9.99 -1.60
C LYS A 26 2.78 10.39 -2.25
N GLY A 27 1.66 10.09 -1.63
CA GLY A 27 0.35 10.44 -2.17
C GLY A 27 -0.13 9.54 -3.29
N LEU A 28 0.46 8.36 -3.44
CA LEU A 28 0.05 7.41 -4.47
C LEU A 28 -1.22 6.67 -4.08
N ILE A 29 -1.41 6.45 -2.78
CA ILE A 29 -2.63 5.84 -2.23
C ILE A 29 -3.00 6.58 -0.96
N THR A 30 -4.25 6.39 -0.52
CA THR A 30 -4.73 7.00 0.73
C THR A 30 -4.47 6.06 1.91
N LYS A 31 -4.68 6.58 3.13
CA LYS A 31 -4.58 5.77 4.33
C LYS A 31 -5.60 4.65 4.33
N GLU A 32 -6.81 4.93 3.85
CA GLU A 32 -7.85 3.93 3.74
C GLU A 32 -7.45 2.83 2.77
N GLU A 33 -6.85 3.22 1.65
CA GLU A 33 -6.37 2.24 0.68
C GLU A 33 -5.24 1.39 1.24
N PHE A 34 -4.38 1.98 2.05
CA PHE A 34 -3.34 1.22 2.74
C PHE A 34 -3.96 0.11 3.58
N THR A 35 -5.00 0.44 4.35
CA THR A 35 -5.67 -0.55 5.18
C THR A 35 -6.34 -1.63 4.34
N GLN A 36 -6.93 -1.26 3.20
CA GLN A 36 -7.56 -2.23 2.32
C GLN A 36 -6.54 -3.21 1.73
N ILE A 37 -5.33 -2.73 1.46
CA ILE A 37 -4.29 -3.56 0.87
C ILE A 37 -3.66 -4.47 1.92
N THR A 38 -3.31 -3.93 3.08
CA THR A 38 -2.46 -4.63 4.04
C THR A 38 -3.21 -5.22 5.21
N GLY A 39 -4.42 -4.73 5.48
CA GLY A 39 -5.16 -5.11 6.68
C GLY A 39 -4.66 -4.41 7.93
N GLU A 40 -3.67 -3.52 7.80
CA GLU A 40 -3.08 -2.80 8.92
C GLU A 40 -3.55 -1.36 8.90
N ILE A 41 -3.53 -0.72 10.08
CA ILE A 41 -3.88 0.69 10.17
C ILE A 41 -2.62 1.52 9.94
N TYR A 42 -2.73 2.53 9.09
CA TYR A 42 -1.61 3.41 8.81
C TYR A 42 -1.42 4.38 9.99
N GLU A 43 -0.20 4.39 10.51
CA GLU A 43 0.16 5.31 11.60
C GLU A 43 1.40 6.09 11.28
#